data_385fdca2009523473d24e6607df9973e
#
_entry.id   385fdca2009523473d24e6607df9973e
#
_cell.length_a   1.000
_cell.length_b   1.000
_cell.length_c   1.000
_cell.angle_alpha   90.00
_cell.angle_beta   90.00
_cell.angle_gamma   90.00
#
_symmetry.space_group_name_H-M   'P 1'
#
loop_
_entity.id
_entity.type
_entity.pdbx_description
1 polymer ?
#
loop_
_entity_poly.entity_id
_entity_poly.type
_entity_poly.pdbx_seq_one_letter_code
_entity_poly.pdbx_strand_id
1 'polypeptide(L)' 'MKANDIVRYSKPANEAEAELRFVLLRNPEKGRADIQLVCDYRIKPIETVEVGEIEAAE' A
#
# COMPACT_ATOMS: atom_id res chain seq x y z
N MET A 1 2.24 10.05 5.64
CA MET A 1 2.64 8.64 5.48
C MET A 1 4.15 8.50 5.58
N LYS A 2 4.60 7.47 6.23
CA LYS A 2 6.03 7.21 6.40
C LYS A 2 6.28 5.71 6.38
N ALA A 3 7.54 5.32 6.26
CA ALA A 3 7.95 3.92 6.25
C ALA A 3 7.32 3.14 7.40
N ASN A 4 6.90 1.91 7.13
CA ASN A 4 6.26 0.97 8.05
C ASN A 4 4.78 1.26 8.36
N ASP A 5 4.22 2.33 7.83
CA ASP A 5 2.78 2.58 7.98
C ASP A 5 1.97 1.56 7.21
N ILE A 6 0.82 1.21 7.73
CA ILE A 6 -0.14 0.36 7.04
C ILE A 6 -1.06 1.26 6.20
N VAL A 7 -1.19 0.91 4.94
CA VAL A 7 -1.96 1.69 3.97
C VAL A 7 -2.94 0.79 3.21
N ARG A 8 -3.87 1.41 2.52
CA ARG A 8 -4.86 0.74 1.68
C ARG A 8 -5.11 1.56 0.43
N TYR A 9 -5.72 0.97 -0.58
CA TYR A 9 -6.13 1.74 -1.75
C TYR A 9 -7.21 2.74 -1.35
N SER A 10 -7.07 3.97 -1.81
CA SER A 10 -8.04 5.02 -1.54
C SER A 10 -9.30 4.88 -2.38
N LYS A 11 -9.18 4.28 -3.58
CA LYS A 11 -10.30 4.05 -4.49
C LYS A 11 -10.26 2.61 -5.00
N PRO A 12 -10.63 1.64 -4.17
CA PRO A 12 -10.60 0.24 -4.60
C PRO A 12 -11.60 -0.02 -5.73
N ALA A 13 -11.22 -0.89 -6.66
CA ALA A 13 -12.07 -1.24 -7.80
C ALA A 13 -13.20 -2.20 -7.40
N ASN A 14 -13.04 -2.92 -6.30
CA ASN A 14 -14.03 -3.89 -5.82
C ASN A 14 -13.81 -4.16 -4.33
N GLU A 15 -14.68 -4.97 -3.73
CA GLU A 15 -14.58 -5.29 -2.30
C GLU A 15 -13.31 -6.06 -1.94
N ALA A 16 -12.85 -6.93 -2.80
CA ALA A 16 -11.63 -7.68 -2.55
C ALA A 16 -10.44 -6.74 -2.46
N GLU A 17 -10.35 -5.75 -3.35
CA GLU A 17 -9.31 -4.74 -3.30
C GLU A 17 -9.43 -3.84 -2.08
N ALA A 18 -10.66 -3.54 -1.65
CA ALA A 18 -10.90 -2.72 -0.48
C ALA A 18 -10.40 -3.37 0.81
N GLU A 19 -10.33 -4.69 0.85
CA GLU A 19 -9.86 -5.43 2.02
C GLU A 19 -8.35 -5.58 2.08
N LEU A 20 -7.65 -5.30 0.99
CA LEU A 20 -6.21 -5.44 0.95
C LEU A 20 -5.53 -4.41 1.85
N ARG A 21 -4.48 -4.83 2.52
CA ARG A 21 -3.63 -3.96 3.32
C ARG A 21 -2.19 -4.10 2.87
N PHE A 22 -1.47 -3.00 2.91
CA PHE A 22 -0.09 -2.95 2.47
C PHE A 22 0.76 -2.27 3.54
N VAL A 23 2.04 -2.59 3.56
CA VAL A 23 3.00 -1.87 4.38
C VAL A 23 3.83 -0.96 3.48
N LEU A 24 4.01 0.28 3.90
CA LEU A 24 4.83 1.23 3.18
C LEU A 24 6.29 0.91 3.46
N LEU A 25 7.05 0.59 2.42
CA LEU A 25 8.43 0.12 2.57
C LEU A 25 9.41 1.23 2.90
N ARG A 26 9.13 2.45 2.46
CA ARG A 26 9.95 3.61 2.74
C ARG A 26 9.11 4.88 2.62
N ASN A 27 9.66 5.99 3.10
CA ASN A 27 8.96 7.26 2.98
C ASN A 27 8.69 7.56 1.50
N PRO A 28 7.49 8.06 1.16
CA PRO A 28 7.19 8.43 -0.22
C PRO A 28 8.16 9.47 -0.77
N GLU A 29 8.52 9.33 -2.04
CA GLU A 29 9.38 10.26 -2.74
C GLU A 29 8.77 10.65 -4.07
N LYS A 30 8.81 11.93 -4.40
CA LYS A 30 8.34 12.45 -5.71
C LYS A 30 6.91 12.02 -6.03
N GLY A 31 6.06 11.95 -5.03
CA GLY A 31 4.66 11.56 -5.20
C GLY A 31 4.44 10.07 -5.39
N ARG A 32 5.47 9.24 -5.20
CA ARG A 32 5.39 7.80 -5.37
C ARG A 32 5.73 7.06 -4.08
N ALA A 33 5.16 5.88 -3.92
CA ALA A 33 5.37 5.05 -2.75
C ALA A 33 5.55 3.60 -3.16
N ASP A 34 6.47 2.91 -2.48
CA ASP A 34 6.66 1.47 -2.63
C ASP A 34 5.89 0.79 -1.52
N ILE A 35 4.96 -0.08 -1.90
CA ILE A 35 4.12 -0.80 -0.96
C ILE A 35 4.27 -2.31 -1.16
N GLN A 36 4.12 -3.05 -0.07
CA GLN A 36 4.19 -4.50 -0.09
C GLN A 36 2.92 -5.08 0.53
N LEU A 37 2.31 -6.04 -0.17
CA LEU A 37 1.09 -6.66 0.32
C LEU A 37 1.34 -7.38 1.65
N VAL A 38 0.48 -7.13 2.62
CA VAL A 38 0.49 -7.85 3.89
C VAL A 38 -0.27 -9.15 3.70
N CYS A 39 0.46 -10.26 3.66
CA CYS A 39 -0.11 -11.58 3.44
C CYS A 39 0.81 -12.65 4.03
N ASP A 40 0.32 -13.89 4.08
CA ASP A 40 1.06 -15.02 4.64
C ASP A 40 1.88 -15.79 3.60
N TYR A 41 1.95 -15.30 2.38
CA TYR A 41 2.71 -15.94 1.34
C TYR A 41 4.21 -15.67 1.49
N ARG A 42 5.03 -16.61 1.03
CA ARG A 42 6.49 -16.43 1.03
C ARG A 42 6.92 -15.27 0.17
N ILE A 43 6.32 -15.15 -1.01
CA ILE A 43 6.60 -14.07 -1.94
C ILE A 43 5.49 -13.04 -1.77
N LYS A 44 5.87 -11.85 -1.35
CA LYS A 44 4.93 -10.75 -1.12
C LYS A 44 5.13 -9.72 -2.23
N PRO A 45 4.09 -9.50 -3.06
CA PRO A 45 4.22 -8.53 -4.16
C PRO A 45 4.56 -7.14 -3.66
N ILE A 46 5.45 -6.48 -4.38
CA ILE A 46 5.82 -5.09 -4.13
C ILE A 46 5.36 -4.27 -5.33
N GLU A 47 4.69 -3.17 -5.08
CA GLU A 47 4.22 -2.27 -6.12
C GLU A 47 4.69 -0.86 -5.85
N THR A 48 4.99 -0.13 -6.92
CA THR A 48 5.23 1.31 -6.84
C THR A 48 3.96 1.99 -7.32
N VAL A 49 3.36 2.81 -6.46
CA VAL A 49 2.11 3.51 -6.75
C VAL A 49 2.26 5.00 -6.50
N GLU A 50 1.33 5.78 -7.03
CA GLU A 50 1.25 7.19 -6.71
C GLU A 50 0.64 7.37 -5.32
N VAL A 51 1.13 8.34 -4.56
CA VAL A 51 0.66 8.59 -3.19
C VAL A 51 -0.86 8.81 -3.16
N GLY A 52 -1.43 9.44 -4.19
CA GLY A 52 -2.88 9.64 -4.27
C GLY A 52 -3.70 8.38 -4.41
N GLU A 53 -3.08 7.25 -4.76
CA GLU A 53 -3.78 5.96 -4.90
C GLU A 53 -3.94 5.21 -3.59
N ILE A 54 -3.28 5.66 -2.54
CA ILE A 54 -3.29 5.01 -1.23
C ILE A 54 -3.60 6.00 -0.13
N GLU A 55 -4.06 5.46 0.98
CA GLU A 55 -4.34 6.25 2.17
C GLU A 55 -3.99 5.45 3.42
N ALA A 56 -3.82 6.12 4.56
CA ALA A 56 -3.56 5.44 5.82
C ALA A 56 -4.74 4.53 6.17
N ALA A 57 -4.42 3.29 6.56
CA ALA A 57 -5.43 2.29 6.91
C ALA A 57 -5.78 2.30 8.40
N GLU A 58 -5.06 3.03 9.19
CA GLU A 58 -5.26 3.10 10.64
C GLU A 58 -5.59 4.50 11.08
#